data_fdd00ae381fb18e94f03304a5e8a7c69
#
_entry.id   fdd00ae381fb18e94f03304a5e8a7c69
#
_cell.length_a   1.000
_cell.length_b   1.000
_cell.length_c   1.000
_cell.angle_alpha   90.00
_cell.angle_beta   90.00
_cell.angle_gamma   90.00
#
_symmetry.space_group_name_H-M   'P 1'
#
loop_
_entity.id
_entity.type
_entity.pdbx_description
1 polymer ?
#
loop_
_entity_poly.entity_id
_entity_poly.type
_entity_poly.pdbx_seq_one_letter_code
_entity_poly.pdbx_strand_id
1 'polypeptide(L)'
;MERRPRGLVARASIAAGLFAVAVVPGWTLGDLAEQATGWPALDWLLTCGWSGLVVAAVAPRTSHRARDGLAGAVPLYGWYLAGVLSWRFALLPYRDWEPRRDELWRARWLSGDLVGYWRADHAPARPVTRATSPAGARRTR
;
A
#
# COMPACT_ATOMS: atom_id res chain seq x y z
N MET A 1 1.27 22.61 9.82
CA MET A 1 1.52 21.69 10.95
C MET A 1 2.31 20.50 10.41
N GLU A 2 3.61 20.49 10.60
CA GLU A 2 4.50 19.47 10.04
C GLU A 2 4.31 18.15 10.80
N ARG A 3 3.70 17.17 10.14
CA ARG A 3 3.48 15.85 10.75
C ARG A 3 4.82 15.12 10.80
N ARG A 4 5.40 14.95 11.97
CA ARG A 4 6.62 14.18 12.16
C ARG A 4 6.39 12.70 11.80
N PRO A 5 7.36 12.02 11.16
CA PRO A 5 7.27 10.59 10.90
C PRO A 5 7.10 9.80 12.20
N ARG A 6 6.26 8.78 12.17
CA ARG A 6 6.06 7.89 13.33
C ARG A 6 7.36 7.20 13.69
N GLY A 7 7.65 7.07 14.98
CA GLY A 7 8.81 6.31 15.46
C GLY A 7 8.75 4.83 15.05
N LEU A 8 9.88 4.15 15.02
CA LEU A 8 10.00 2.75 14.61
C LEU A 8 9.06 1.83 15.39
N VAL A 9 8.97 2.00 16.71
CA VAL A 9 8.10 1.20 17.58
C VAL A 9 6.64 1.35 17.17
N ALA A 10 6.16 2.57 16.96
CA ALA A 10 4.77 2.81 16.54
C ALA A 10 4.48 2.18 15.17
N ARG A 11 5.44 2.23 14.24
CA ARG A 11 5.30 1.57 12.93
C ARG A 11 5.23 0.05 13.07
N ALA A 12 6.14 -0.53 13.85
CA ALA A 12 6.16 -1.97 14.09
C ALA A 12 4.86 -2.44 14.76
N SER A 13 4.33 -1.70 15.73
CA SER A 13 3.07 -2.03 16.39
C SER A 13 1.88 -1.98 15.43
N ILE A 14 1.79 -0.95 14.56
CA ILE A 14 0.73 -0.85 13.55
C ILE A 14 0.85 -2.00 12.53
N ALA A 15 2.06 -2.28 12.06
CA ALA A 15 2.30 -3.37 11.12
C ALA A 15 1.95 -4.74 11.72
N ALA A 16 2.38 -5.00 12.95
CA ALA A 16 2.06 -6.23 13.67
C ALA A 16 0.55 -6.37 13.92
N GLY A 17 -0.11 -5.30 14.34
CA GLY A 17 -1.56 -5.30 14.54
C GLY A 17 -2.34 -5.58 13.25
N LEU A 18 -1.98 -4.93 12.15
CA LEU A 18 -2.63 -5.17 10.86
C LEU A 18 -2.33 -6.58 10.32
N PHE A 19 -1.11 -7.07 10.50
CA PHE A 19 -0.75 -8.44 10.15
C PHE A 19 -1.56 -9.46 10.96
N ALA A 20 -1.68 -9.23 12.28
CA ALA A 20 -2.51 -10.07 13.13
C ALA A 20 -3.99 -10.08 12.69
N VAL A 21 -4.55 -8.92 12.32
CA VAL A 21 -5.90 -8.83 11.74
C VAL A 21 -6.02 -9.60 10.43
N ALA A 22 -4.96 -9.65 9.63
CA ALA A 22 -4.97 -10.39 8.36
C ALA A 22 -4.90 -11.91 8.54
N VAL A 23 -4.33 -12.41 9.65
CA VAL A 23 -4.05 -13.84 9.84
C VAL A 23 -4.96 -14.46 10.90
N VAL A 24 -5.01 -13.86 12.10
CA VAL A 24 -5.64 -14.49 13.27
C VAL A 24 -7.13 -14.77 13.10
N PRO A 25 -7.99 -13.84 12.61
CA PRO A 25 -9.41 -14.13 12.49
C PRO A 25 -9.71 -15.23 11.46
N GLY A 26 -8.96 -15.25 10.36
CA GLY A 26 -9.10 -16.32 9.36
C GLY A 26 -8.78 -17.68 9.94
N TRP A 27 -7.70 -17.78 10.67
CA TRP A 27 -7.27 -19.01 11.33
C TRP A 27 -8.27 -19.45 12.39
N THR A 28 -8.71 -18.56 13.28
CA THR A 28 -9.69 -18.92 14.31
C THR A 28 -11.06 -19.32 13.73
N LEU A 29 -11.52 -18.62 12.68
CA LEU A 29 -12.78 -18.98 12.01
C LEU A 29 -12.65 -20.30 11.26
N GLY A 30 -11.51 -20.56 10.64
CA GLY A 30 -11.23 -21.82 9.98
C GLY A 30 -11.25 -23.02 10.94
N ASP A 31 -10.50 -22.92 12.02
CA ASP A 31 -10.43 -23.95 13.08
C ASP A 31 -11.82 -24.23 13.68
N LEU A 32 -12.60 -23.20 14.01
CA LEU A 32 -13.96 -23.36 14.49
C LEU A 32 -14.88 -24.05 13.49
N ALA A 33 -14.73 -23.72 12.22
CA ALA A 33 -15.54 -24.31 11.15
C ALA A 33 -15.18 -25.77 10.91
N GLU A 34 -13.90 -26.12 10.97
CA GLU A 34 -13.42 -27.50 10.89
C GLU A 34 -13.95 -28.32 12.07
N GLN A 35 -13.85 -27.80 13.30
CA GLN A 35 -14.39 -28.46 14.49
C GLN A 35 -15.90 -28.72 14.41
N ALA A 36 -16.65 -27.75 13.84
CA ALA A 36 -18.10 -27.87 13.72
C ALA A 36 -18.56 -28.82 12.60
N THR A 37 -17.80 -28.92 11.53
CA THR A 37 -18.21 -29.66 10.32
C THR A 37 -17.42 -30.91 10.03
N GLY A 38 -16.23 -31.04 10.61
CA GLY A 38 -15.26 -32.10 10.31
C GLY A 38 -14.60 -31.95 8.92
N TRP A 39 -14.69 -30.77 8.31
CA TRP A 39 -14.20 -30.51 6.96
C TRP A 39 -12.91 -29.67 6.93
N PRO A 40 -11.73 -30.29 6.78
CA PRO A 40 -10.44 -29.57 6.76
C PRO A 40 -10.34 -28.54 5.64
N ALA A 41 -11.02 -28.79 4.50
CA ALA A 41 -11.06 -27.85 3.40
C ALA A 41 -11.70 -26.50 3.77
N LEU A 42 -12.62 -26.50 4.73
CA LEU A 42 -13.29 -25.29 5.18
C LEU A 42 -12.36 -24.40 6.01
N ASP A 43 -11.49 -24.97 6.84
CA ASP A 43 -10.44 -24.26 7.54
C ASP A 43 -9.53 -23.53 6.54
N TRP A 44 -9.03 -24.24 5.54
CA TRP A 44 -8.19 -23.66 4.49
C TRP A 44 -8.88 -22.54 3.73
N LEU A 45 -10.13 -22.73 3.33
CA LEU A 45 -10.90 -21.72 2.60
C LEU A 45 -11.10 -20.45 3.42
N LEU A 46 -11.44 -20.59 4.69
CA LEU A 46 -11.67 -19.43 5.57
C LEU A 46 -10.35 -18.73 5.91
N THR A 47 -9.30 -19.47 6.24
CA THR A 47 -7.98 -18.90 6.56
C THR A 47 -7.40 -18.14 5.36
N CYS A 48 -7.36 -18.77 4.20
CA CYS A 48 -6.81 -18.15 2.99
C CYS A 48 -7.73 -17.08 2.43
N GLY A 49 -9.04 -17.30 2.44
CA GLY A 49 -10.04 -16.36 1.97
C GLY A 49 -10.04 -15.06 2.79
N TRP A 50 -9.96 -15.17 4.10
CA TRP A 50 -9.87 -14.02 4.99
C TRP A 50 -8.59 -13.21 4.73
N SER A 51 -7.44 -13.88 4.67
CA SER A 51 -6.17 -13.22 4.36
C SER A 51 -6.23 -12.50 3.01
N GLY A 52 -6.77 -13.14 1.98
CA GLY A 52 -6.98 -12.54 0.66
C GLY A 52 -7.90 -11.32 0.70
N LEU A 53 -8.97 -11.36 1.50
CA LEU A 53 -9.89 -10.25 1.67
C LEU A 53 -9.24 -9.05 2.34
N VAL A 54 -8.46 -9.26 3.40
CA VAL A 54 -7.73 -8.19 4.08
C VAL A 54 -6.67 -7.59 3.17
N VAL A 55 -5.92 -8.43 2.44
CA VAL A 55 -4.97 -7.98 1.42
C VAL A 55 -5.67 -7.12 0.37
N ALA A 56 -6.81 -7.57 -0.17
CA ALA A 56 -7.58 -6.81 -1.16
C ALA A 56 -8.03 -5.45 -0.64
N ALA A 57 -8.42 -5.35 0.63
CA ALA A 57 -8.86 -4.11 1.27
C ALA A 57 -7.70 -3.11 1.50
N VAL A 58 -6.51 -3.62 1.85
CA VAL A 58 -5.33 -2.78 2.18
C VAL A 58 -4.52 -2.44 0.93
N ALA A 59 -4.50 -3.31 -0.07
CA ALA A 59 -3.70 -3.19 -1.28
C ALA A 59 -3.82 -1.82 -1.99
N PRO A 60 -5.00 -1.23 -2.18
CA PRO A 60 -5.13 0.06 -2.87
C PRO A 60 -4.43 1.21 -2.16
N ARG A 61 -4.24 1.13 -0.83
CA ARG A 61 -3.58 2.17 -0.02
C ARG A 61 -2.05 2.04 -0.03
N THR A 62 -1.54 0.91 -0.48
CA THR A 62 -0.10 0.56 -0.43
C THR A 62 0.50 0.32 -1.81
N SER A 63 -0.07 0.93 -2.85
CA SER A 63 0.36 0.83 -4.25
C SER A 63 0.22 -0.55 -4.86
N HIS A 64 -0.67 -1.38 -4.32
CA HIS A 64 -1.09 -2.65 -4.89
C HIS A 64 -2.51 -2.55 -5.47
N ARG A 65 -2.93 -3.55 -6.20
CA ARG A 65 -4.30 -3.61 -6.74
C ARG A 65 -5.16 -4.48 -5.84
N ALA A 66 -6.46 -4.19 -5.75
CA ALA A 66 -7.39 -5.03 -4.99
C ALA A 66 -7.38 -6.51 -5.45
N ARG A 67 -7.15 -6.75 -6.76
CA ARG A 67 -6.98 -8.10 -7.33
C ARG A 67 -5.79 -8.88 -6.75
N ASP A 68 -4.82 -8.19 -6.14
CA ASP A 68 -3.69 -8.84 -5.47
C ASP A 68 -4.14 -9.59 -4.21
N GLY A 69 -5.40 -9.36 -3.76
CA GLY A 69 -6.08 -10.21 -2.78
C GLY A 69 -6.18 -11.67 -3.19
N LEU A 70 -6.29 -11.97 -4.49
CA LEU A 70 -6.24 -13.35 -4.99
C LEU A 70 -4.89 -14.02 -4.68
N ALA A 71 -3.81 -13.27 -4.82
CA ALA A 71 -2.48 -13.72 -4.41
C ALA A 71 -2.36 -13.80 -2.88
N GLY A 72 -3.08 -12.95 -2.15
CA GLY A 72 -3.21 -13.00 -0.70
C GLY A 72 -3.90 -14.25 -0.17
N ALA A 73 -4.72 -14.90 -0.99
CA ALA A 73 -5.36 -16.17 -0.68
C ALA A 73 -4.45 -17.41 -0.90
N VAL A 74 -3.25 -17.23 -1.47
CA VAL A 74 -2.28 -18.32 -1.63
C VAL A 74 -1.53 -18.54 -0.31
N PRO A 75 -1.51 -19.76 0.25
CA PRO A 75 -0.77 -20.06 1.48
C PRO A 75 0.69 -19.63 1.40
N LEU A 76 1.27 -19.22 2.50
CA LEU A 76 2.63 -18.68 2.64
C LEU A 76 2.86 -17.36 1.89
N TYR A 77 2.53 -17.31 0.60
CA TYR A 77 2.66 -16.09 -0.19
C TYR A 77 1.69 -15.01 0.30
N GLY A 78 0.47 -15.39 0.66
CA GLY A 78 -0.53 -14.48 1.25
C GLY A 78 -0.04 -13.85 2.55
N TRP A 79 0.59 -14.63 3.42
CA TRP A 79 1.16 -14.13 4.66
C TRP A 79 2.36 -13.20 4.42
N TYR A 80 3.24 -13.57 3.49
CA TYR A 80 4.32 -12.69 3.07
C TYR A 80 3.78 -11.34 2.55
N LEU A 81 2.80 -11.42 1.65
CA LEU A 81 2.17 -10.23 1.08
C LEU A 81 1.45 -9.39 2.16
N ALA A 82 0.72 -10.04 3.06
CA ALA A 82 0.10 -9.37 4.21
C ALA A 82 1.14 -8.64 5.08
N GLY A 83 2.29 -9.25 5.32
CA GLY A 83 3.40 -8.63 6.05
C GLY A 83 3.95 -7.39 5.35
N VAL A 84 4.22 -7.50 4.05
CA VAL A 84 4.72 -6.37 3.22
C VAL A 84 3.70 -5.22 3.20
N LEU A 85 2.42 -5.53 3.00
CA LEU A 85 1.36 -4.50 2.95
C LEU A 85 1.14 -3.86 4.31
N SER A 86 1.21 -4.62 5.40
CA SER A 86 1.11 -4.12 6.77
C SER A 86 2.23 -3.15 7.08
N TRP A 87 3.46 -3.48 6.68
CA TRP A 87 4.62 -2.58 6.84
C TRP A 87 4.47 -1.30 6.03
N ARG A 88 4.09 -1.39 4.76
CA ARG A 88 3.82 -0.23 3.90
C ARG A 88 2.70 0.64 4.44
N PHE A 89 1.62 0.04 4.93
CA PHE A 89 0.52 0.77 5.56
C PHE A 89 0.97 1.51 6.83
N ALA A 90 1.83 0.90 7.65
CA ALA A 90 2.38 1.53 8.84
C ALA A 90 3.29 2.73 8.53
N LEU A 91 3.93 2.74 7.36
CA LEU A 91 4.74 3.86 6.88
C LEU A 91 3.90 5.08 6.48
N LEU A 92 2.63 4.91 6.14
CA LEU A 92 1.77 6.04 5.76
C LEU A 92 1.69 7.09 6.89
N PRO A 93 1.69 8.38 6.57
CA PRO A 93 1.61 9.02 5.25
C PRO A 93 2.96 9.15 4.51
N TYR A 94 4.07 8.74 5.09
CA TYR A 94 5.41 8.84 4.50
C TYR A 94 5.70 7.58 3.69
N ARG A 95 5.80 7.74 2.36
CA ARG A 95 6.06 6.62 1.45
C ARG A 95 7.53 6.57 1.09
N ASP A 96 8.14 5.41 1.19
CA ASP A 96 9.48 5.09 0.71
C ASP A 96 9.48 4.39 -0.67
N TRP A 97 8.29 4.28 -1.30
CA TRP A 97 8.10 3.67 -2.61
C TRP A 97 7.35 4.59 -3.58
N GLU A 98 7.62 4.42 -4.87
CA GLU A 98 6.97 5.19 -5.92
C GLU A 98 5.48 4.78 -6.06
N PRO A 99 4.54 5.72 -6.02
CA PRO A 99 3.14 5.43 -6.25
C PRO A 99 2.91 5.10 -7.73
N ARG A 100 1.97 4.19 -8.00
CA ARG A 100 1.58 3.85 -9.36
C ARG A 100 0.87 5.02 -10.05
N ARG A 101 0.95 5.08 -11.38
CA ARG A 101 0.31 6.15 -12.19
C ARG A 101 -1.21 6.21 -11.99
N ASP A 102 -1.87 5.04 -11.90
CA ASP A 102 -3.31 4.96 -11.65
C ASP A 102 -3.70 5.40 -10.24
N GLU A 103 -2.80 5.22 -9.28
CA GLU A 103 -2.96 5.68 -7.90
C GLU A 103 -2.85 7.21 -7.81
N LEU A 104 -1.93 7.82 -8.54
CA LEU A 104 -1.79 9.26 -8.64
C LEU A 104 -3.06 9.93 -9.18
N TRP A 105 -3.79 9.24 -10.06
CA TRP A 105 -5.04 9.74 -10.60
C TRP A 105 -6.19 9.62 -9.59
N ARG A 106 -6.27 8.51 -8.86
CA ARG A 106 -7.27 8.29 -7.79
C ARG A 106 -7.01 9.11 -6.54
N ALA A 107 -5.77 9.42 -6.24
CA ALA A 107 -5.39 10.20 -5.06
C ALA A 107 -5.92 11.65 -5.11
N ARG A 108 -6.30 12.16 -6.27
CA ARG A 108 -7.08 13.41 -6.37
C ARG A 108 -8.41 13.35 -5.62
N TRP A 109 -8.97 12.15 -5.41
CA TRP A 109 -10.28 11.95 -4.82
C TRP A 109 -10.24 11.44 -3.38
N LEU A 110 -9.17 10.76 -2.96
CA LEU A 110 -9.14 10.02 -1.69
C LEU A 110 -8.18 10.57 -0.63
N SER A 111 -7.12 11.25 -1.00
CA SER A 111 -6.20 11.88 -0.03
C SER A 111 -5.12 12.70 -0.74
N GLY A 112 -5.40 13.95 -1.01
CA GLY A 112 -4.43 14.90 -1.57
C GLY A 112 -3.12 14.97 -0.78
N ASP A 113 -3.19 14.71 0.53
CA ASP A 113 -2.06 14.75 1.45
C ASP A 113 -0.98 13.69 1.16
N LEU A 114 -1.37 12.46 0.80
CA LEU A 114 -0.42 11.36 0.57
C LEU A 114 0.41 11.56 -0.71
N VAL A 115 -0.19 12.12 -1.75
CA VAL A 115 0.50 12.44 -3.00
C VAL A 115 1.32 13.72 -2.87
N GLY A 116 0.89 14.65 -2.03
CA GLY A 116 1.61 15.89 -1.74
C GLY A 116 2.98 15.62 -1.10
N TYR A 117 3.05 14.78 -0.10
CA TYR A 117 4.29 14.43 0.59
C TYR A 117 5.29 13.74 -0.34
N TRP A 118 4.85 12.81 -1.18
CA TRP A 118 5.75 12.16 -2.12
C TRP A 118 6.28 13.13 -3.18
N ARG A 119 5.46 14.06 -3.66
CA ARG A 119 5.89 15.07 -4.65
C ARG A 119 6.89 16.08 -4.08
N ALA A 120 6.75 16.45 -2.82
CA ALA A 120 7.65 17.42 -2.20
C ALA A 120 9.06 16.83 -2.02
N ASP A 121 9.15 15.56 -1.58
CA ASP A 121 10.41 14.97 -1.16
C ASP A 121 11.13 14.21 -2.30
N HIS A 122 10.42 13.76 -3.33
CA HIS A 122 10.95 12.84 -4.36
C HIS A 122 10.65 13.29 -5.79
N ALA A 123 10.10 14.48 -6.01
CA ALA A 123 9.91 14.97 -7.36
C ALA A 123 11.28 15.10 -8.03
N PRO A 124 11.57 14.41 -9.14
CA PRO A 124 12.78 14.63 -9.88
C PRO A 124 12.86 16.13 -10.18
N ALA A 125 14.01 16.74 -9.86
CA ALA A 125 14.25 18.14 -10.16
C ALA A 125 13.79 18.39 -11.59
N ARG A 126 12.80 19.28 -11.78
CA ARG A 126 12.34 19.64 -13.12
C ARG A 126 13.56 19.97 -13.94
N PRO A 127 13.78 19.33 -15.11
CA PRO A 127 14.86 19.76 -15.97
C PRO A 127 14.66 21.26 -16.17
N VAL A 128 15.62 22.04 -15.71
CA VAL A 128 15.64 23.47 -15.95
C VAL A 128 15.68 23.60 -17.46
N THR A 129 14.53 23.80 -18.06
CA THR A 129 14.42 24.20 -19.47
C THR A 129 15.19 25.51 -19.50
N ARG A 130 16.46 25.43 -19.89
CA ARG A 130 17.23 26.62 -20.25
C ARG A 130 16.34 27.37 -21.22
N ALA A 131 15.75 28.45 -20.74
CA ALA A 131 15.09 29.40 -21.58
C ALA A 131 16.12 29.76 -22.67
N THR A 132 15.94 29.22 -23.84
CA THR A 132 16.65 29.65 -25.02
C THR A 132 16.32 31.13 -25.17
N SER A 133 17.24 31.96 -24.69
CA SER A 133 17.21 33.39 -24.87
C SER A 133 17.06 33.63 -26.39
N PRO A 134 16.06 34.35 -26.86
CA PRO A 134 15.98 34.71 -28.26
C PRO A 134 17.09 35.73 -28.55
N ALA A 135 18.30 35.18 -28.77
CA ALA A 135 19.37 35.97 -29.33
C ALA A 135 19.05 36.22 -30.80
N GLY A 136 18.78 37.45 -31.19
CA GLY A 136 18.86 37.85 -32.56
C GLY A 136 17.67 38.61 -33.12
N ALA A 137 17.20 39.65 -32.46
CA ALA A 137 16.56 40.72 -33.23
C ALA A 137 17.64 41.47 -34.01
N ARG A 138 17.93 40.96 -35.23
CA ARG A 138 18.73 41.69 -36.22
C ARG A 138 17.99 42.99 -36.59
N ARG A 139 18.50 44.11 -36.11
CA ARG A 139 18.20 45.43 -36.70
C ARG A 139 18.78 45.47 -38.10
N THR A 140 17.94 45.44 -39.09
CA THR A 140 18.27 45.91 -40.45
C THR A 140 17.93 47.40 -40.52
N ARG A 141 18.97 48.15 -40.88
CA ARG A 141 18.82 49.56 -41.33
C ARG A 141 18.26 49.59 -42.73
#